data_045f8610299d6ec68620f0068feb0cb0
#
_entry.id   045f8610299d6ec68620f0068feb0cb0
#
_cell.length_a   1.000
_cell.length_b   1.000
_cell.length_c   1.000
_cell.angle_alpha   90.00
_cell.angle_beta   90.00
_cell.angle_gamma   90.00
#
_symmetry.space_group_name_H-M   'P 1'
#
loop_
_entity.id
_entity.type
_entity.pdbx_description
1 polymer ?
#
loop_
_entity_poly.entity_id
_entity_poly.type
_entity_poly.pdbx_seq_one_letter_code
_entity_poly.pdbx_strand_id
1 'polypeptide(L)'
;MKKLLAQFCFVLLVISCGNEPKKEKFSYDRVKEEPKEVVDSNTIILNSNDQMLFDKSVLKAKVGEEVNLLLNHTGQIGKEFMGHNFVLLKNGVDVDDFAQAAMLAKESEYIPAGDDTIAYTSMIGGGESDQISFTVDEPGTYVFLCTFPGHYQIMRGEFIVE
;
A
#
# COMPACT_ATOMS: atom_id res chain seq x y z
N MET A 1 33.34 -64.97 54.00
CA MET A 1 32.43 -65.92 54.71
C MET A 1 31.07 -65.80 54.05
N LYS A 2 30.66 -66.85 53.38
CA LYS A 2 29.40 -67.57 53.46
C LYS A 2 28.18 -66.68 53.17
N LYS A 3 27.40 -66.90 52.24
CA LYS A 3 26.56 -68.00 51.70
C LYS A 3 25.26 -67.32 51.24
N LEU A 4 24.62 -67.55 50.29
CA LEU A 4 24.02 -68.65 49.52
C LEU A 4 22.55 -68.36 49.16
N LEU A 5 22.20 -68.63 47.95
CA LEU A 5 20.91 -69.14 47.48
C LEU A 5 19.63 -68.30 47.69
N ALA A 6 18.67 -68.29 46.86
CA ALA A 6 18.09 -69.13 45.84
C ALA A 6 17.04 -68.37 45.07
N GLN A 7 17.01 -68.39 43.78
CA GLN A 7 16.04 -69.12 42.98
C GLN A 7 14.58 -69.05 43.39
N PHE A 8 13.73 -68.35 42.66
CA PHE A 8 12.45 -68.99 42.24
C PHE A 8 11.88 -68.26 40.98
N CYS A 9 11.74 -69.03 39.94
CA CYS A 9 10.97 -68.82 38.75
C CYS A 9 9.49 -68.61 39.10
N PHE A 10 8.83 -67.67 38.54
CA PHE A 10 7.41 -67.81 38.27
C PHE A 10 7.07 -67.07 36.98
N VAL A 11 6.80 -67.86 36.00
CA VAL A 11 6.21 -67.49 34.71
C VAL A 11 4.72 -67.30 34.96
N LEU A 12 4.25 -66.16 34.57
CA LEU A 12 2.82 -65.97 34.34
C LEU A 12 2.62 -65.14 33.08
N LEU A 13 2.22 -65.85 32.05
CA LEU A 13 1.58 -65.35 30.85
C LEU A 13 0.26 -64.68 31.28
N VAL A 14 0.08 -63.44 30.89
CA VAL A 14 -1.23 -62.84 30.72
C VAL A 14 -1.33 -62.13 29.41
N ILE A 15 -2.29 -62.59 28.75
CA ILE A 15 -2.79 -62.36 27.44
C ILE A 15 -3.07 -60.89 27.21
N SER A 16 -2.52 -60.42 26.10
CA SER A 16 -2.90 -59.27 25.33
C SER A 16 -4.40 -59.02 25.24
N CYS A 17 -4.79 -57.79 25.41
CA CYS A 17 -5.90 -57.22 24.62
C CYS A 17 -5.37 -55.98 23.94
N GLY A 18 -5.31 -56.06 22.64
CA GLY A 18 -4.97 -54.95 21.78
C GLY A 18 -5.98 -53.82 21.90
N ASN A 19 -5.47 -52.62 22.11
CA ASN A 19 -6.18 -51.43 21.75
C ASN A 19 -5.32 -50.72 20.71
N GLU A 20 -5.72 -50.90 19.47
CA GLU A 20 -5.21 -50.05 18.39
C GLU A 20 -5.58 -48.61 18.69
N PRO A 21 -4.61 -47.67 18.64
CA PRO A 21 -4.95 -46.27 18.70
C PRO A 21 -5.73 -45.92 17.43
N LYS A 22 -6.98 -45.52 17.58
CA LYS A 22 -7.76 -44.90 16.53
C LYS A 22 -6.92 -43.77 15.95
N LYS A 23 -6.52 -43.88 14.71
CA LYS A 23 -6.02 -42.78 13.89
C LYS A 23 -7.16 -41.77 13.80
N GLU A 24 -7.09 -40.71 14.60
CA GLU A 24 -7.87 -39.52 14.35
C GLU A 24 -7.49 -38.99 12.98
N LYS A 25 -8.43 -39.06 12.05
CA LYS A 25 -8.33 -38.35 10.78
C LYS A 25 -8.31 -36.86 11.12
N PHE A 26 -7.15 -36.26 11.09
CA PHE A 26 -7.01 -34.83 11.05
C PHE A 26 -7.66 -34.38 9.75
N SER A 27 -8.93 -33.94 9.80
CA SER A 27 -9.56 -33.29 8.68
C SER A 27 -9.02 -31.88 8.62
N TYR A 28 -8.15 -31.64 7.67
CA TYR A 28 -7.62 -30.33 7.31
C TYR A 28 -8.65 -29.63 6.42
N ASP A 29 -9.86 -29.41 6.97
CA ASP A 29 -10.91 -28.64 6.30
C ASP A 29 -11.19 -27.39 7.13
N ARG A 30 -10.22 -26.51 7.12
CA ARG A 30 -10.52 -25.08 7.29
C ARG A 30 -9.47 -24.29 6.53
N VAL A 31 -9.57 -24.32 5.22
CA VAL A 31 -9.10 -23.20 4.42
C VAL A 31 -9.89 -21.99 4.97
N LYS A 32 -9.27 -21.23 5.87
CA LYS A 32 -9.69 -19.86 6.05
C LYS A 32 -9.44 -19.23 4.69
N GLU A 33 -10.51 -19.02 3.94
CA GLU A 33 -10.46 -18.01 2.89
C GLU A 33 -9.99 -16.75 3.59
N GLU A 34 -8.75 -16.37 3.32
CA GLU A 34 -8.31 -15.00 3.56
C GLU A 34 -9.34 -14.12 2.87
N PRO A 35 -9.80 -13.03 3.53
CA PRO A 35 -10.66 -12.08 2.85
C PRO A 35 -9.93 -11.72 1.55
N LYS A 36 -10.50 -12.08 0.40
CA LYS A 36 -10.09 -11.48 -0.84
C LYS A 36 -10.25 -10.00 -0.62
N GLU A 37 -9.12 -9.29 -0.49
CA GLU A 37 -9.13 -7.86 -0.70
C GLU A 37 -9.86 -7.65 -2.02
N VAL A 38 -11.05 -7.13 -1.94
CA VAL A 38 -11.74 -6.59 -3.10
C VAL A 38 -10.95 -5.33 -3.41
N VAL A 39 -9.88 -5.48 -4.16
CA VAL A 39 -9.18 -4.36 -4.78
C VAL A 39 -10.21 -3.85 -5.78
N ASP A 40 -10.94 -2.83 -5.38
CA ASP A 40 -11.79 -2.06 -6.28
C ASP A 40 -10.93 -1.70 -7.49
N SER A 41 -11.45 -1.93 -8.69
CA SER A 41 -10.71 -1.71 -9.95
C SER A 41 -10.19 -0.27 -10.09
N ASN A 42 -10.67 0.64 -9.24
CA ASN A 42 -10.32 2.06 -9.19
C ASN A 42 -9.50 2.46 -7.94
N THR A 43 -8.96 1.51 -7.18
CA THR A 43 -8.02 1.82 -6.10
C THR A 43 -6.60 1.92 -6.65
N ILE A 44 -5.99 3.09 -6.51
CA ILE A 44 -4.63 3.40 -6.92
C ILE A 44 -3.75 3.57 -5.69
N ILE A 45 -2.71 2.75 -5.57
CA ILE A 45 -1.66 2.94 -4.57
C ILE A 45 -0.45 3.53 -5.29
N LEU A 46 -0.03 4.71 -4.87
CA LEU A 46 1.14 5.42 -5.36
C LEU A 46 2.13 5.58 -4.21
N ASN A 47 3.35 5.06 -4.38
CA ASN A 47 4.39 5.21 -3.38
C ASN A 47 5.41 6.27 -3.80
N SER A 48 5.88 7.04 -2.83
CA SER A 48 6.98 7.99 -2.96
C SER A 48 8.12 7.63 -2.02
N ASN A 49 9.30 8.22 -2.18
CA ASN A 49 10.48 7.89 -1.39
C ASN A 49 11.44 9.07 -1.22
N ASP A 50 12.49 8.90 -0.38
CA ASP A 50 13.51 9.90 -0.11
C ASP A 50 14.43 10.23 -1.33
N GLN A 51 14.26 9.57 -2.48
CA GLN A 51 14.97 9.87 -3.73
C GLN A 51 14.17 10.79 -4.66
N MET A 52 13.08 11.40 -4.18
CA MET A 52 12.17 12.21 -5.00
C MET A 52 11.60 11.43 -6.19
N LEU A 53 11.11 10.22 -5.95
CA LEU A 53 10.52 9.37 -6.99
C LEU A 53 9.14 8.88 -6.58
N PHE A 54 8.25 8.86 -7.53
CA PHE A 54 7.06 7.99 -7.49
C PHE A 54 7.40 6.61 -8.04
N ASP A 55 6.79 5.57 -7.51
CA ASP A 55 6.96 4.19 -8.01
C ASP A 55 6.25 3.94 -9.34
N LYS A 56 5.36 4.85 -9.75
CA LYS A 56 4.61 4.79 -11.01
C LYS A 56 4.63 6.15 -11.70
N SER A 57 4.90 6.13 -13.00
CA SER A 57 4.83 7.30 -13.87
C SER A 57 3.56 7.32 -14.74
N VAL A 58 2.79 6.24 -14.75
CA VAL A 58 1.51 6.15 -15.46
C VAL A 58 0.48 5.55 -14.53
N LEU A 59 -0.62 6.25 -14.34
CA LEU A 59 -1.79 5.81 -13.61
C LEU A 59 -2.97 5.72 -14.57
N LYS A 60 -3.93 4.83 -14.31
CA LYS A 60 -5.11 4.64 -15.15
C LYS A 60 -6.39 4.61 -14.32
N ALA A 61 -7.42 5.20 -14.87
CA ALA A 61 -8.77 5.15 -14.31
C ALA A 61 -9.81 5.10 -15.44
N LYS A 62 -11.04 4.77 -15.08
CA LYS A 62 -12.18 4.83 -15.99
C LYS A 62 -12.91 6.15 -15.83
N VAL A 63 -13.39 6.67 -16.96
CA VAL A 63 -14.16 7.91 -17.01
C VAL A 63 -15.43 7.79 -16.15
N GLY A 64 -15.70 8.81 -15.33
CA GLY A 64 -16.90 8.88 -14.50
C GLY A 64 -16.96 7.91 -13.32
N GLU A 65 -15.96 7.03 -13.12
CA GLU A 65 -15.88 6.18 -11.94
C GLU A 65 -15.07 6.87 -10.82
N GLU A 66 -15.47 6.62 -9.58
CA GLU A 66 -14.74 7.14 -8.42
C GLU A 66 -13.36 6.47 -8.32
N VAL A 67 -12.33 7.27 -8.19
CA VAL A 67 -10.95 6.84 -7.96
C VAL A 67 -10.60 7.02 -6.49
N ASN A 68 -10.10 5.95 -5.87
CA ASN A 68 -9.53 5.98 -4.52
C ASN A 68 -8.01 5.95 -4.62
N LEU A 69 -7.35 7.07 -4.37
CA LEU A 69 -5.90 7.15 -4.43
C LEU A 69 -5.30 7.22 -3.02
N LEU A 70 -4.41 6.28 -2.73
CA LEU A 70 -3.59 6.25 -1.53
C LEU A 70 -2.16 6.63 -1.91
N LEU A 71 -1.68 7.76 -1.39
CA LEU A 71 -0.28 8.16 -1.47
C LEU A 71 0.45 7.70 -0.20
N ASN A 72 1.55 6.98 -0.35
CA ASN A 72 2.43 6.58 0.74
C ASN A 72 3.82 7.19 0.55
N HIS A 73 4.45 7.67 1.63
CA HIS A 73 5.86 8.01 1.64
C HIS A 73 6.65 6.90 2.32
N THR A 74 7.35 6.08 1.54
CA THR A 74 8.10 4.90 2.03
C THR A 74 9.48 5.24 2.59
N GLY A 75 9.87 6.52 2.56
CA GLY A 75 11.11 7.02 3.13
C GLY A 75 11.01 7.31 4.63
N GLN A 76 12.00 8.05 5.14
CA GLN A 76 12.12 8.40 6.56
C GLN A 76 12.30 9.89 6.82
N ILE A 77 12.53 10.69 5.76
CA ILE A 77 12.79 12.12 5.90
C ILE A 77 11.47 12.86 6.10
N GLY A 78 11.43 13.75 7.11
CA GLY A 78 10.22 14.53 7.44
C GLY A 78 9.77 15.47 6.33
N LYS A 79 8.49 15.85 6.38
CA LYS A 79 7.83 16.63 5.31
C LYS A 79 8.42 18.01 5.09
N GLU A 80 9.13 18.57 6.06
CA GLU A 80 9.80 19.87 5.93
C GLU A 80 10.99 19.84 4.96
N PHE A 81 11.58 18.66 4.74
CA PHE A 81 12.79 18.48 3.92
C PHE A 81 12.53 17.62 2.69
N MET A 82 11.60 16.68 2.78
CA MET A 82 11.30 15.70 1.72
C MET A 82 9.78 15.42 1.67
N GLY A 83 8.99 16.50 1.70
CA GLY A 83 7.55 16.39 1.60
C GLY A 83 7.12 15.94 0.19
N HIS A 84 6.08 15.14 0.12
CA HIS A 84 5.47 14.70 -1.13
C HIS A 84 3.96 14.86 -1.07
N ASN A 85 3.38 15.25 -2.20
CA ASN A 85 1.96 15.18 -2.44
C ASN A 85 1.69 14.64 -3.85
N PHE A 86 0.46 14.25 -4.09
CA PHE A 86 -0.07 13.99 -5.42
C PHE A 86 -0.97 15.16 -5.79
N VAL A 87 -0.74 15.76 -6.95
CA VAL A 87 -1.59 16.82 -7.48
C VAL A 87 -1.93 16.48 -8.93
N LEU A 88 -3.21 16.35 -9.22
CA LEU A 88 -3.73 16.08 -10.57
C LEU A 88 -4.21 17.41 -11.19
N LEU A 89 -3.58 17.80 -12.28
CA LEU A 89 -3.91 19.04 -12.98
C LEU A 89 -5.06 18.85 -13.97
N LYS A 90 -5.82 19.92 -14.20
CA LYS A 90 -6.77 20.01 -15.31
C LYS A 90 -6.04 20.04 -16.66
N ASN A 91 -6.73 19.61 -17.70
CA ASN A 91 -6.20 19.70 -19.06
C ASN A 91 -5.92 21.15 -19.46
N GLY A 92 -4.79 21.36 -20.12
CA GLY A 92 -4.37 22.65 -20.62
C GLY A 92 -3.65 23.55 -19.62
N VAL A 93 -3.49 23.13 -18.37
CA VAL A 93 -2.66 23.84 -17.38
C VAL A 93 -1.18 23.71 -17.75
N ASP A 94 -0.46 24.82 -17.79
CA ASP A 94 0.99 24.81 -17.95
C ASP A 94 1.64 24.34 -16.66
N VAL A 95 2.38 23.22 -16.75
CA VAL A 95 2.97 22.53 -15.58
C VAL A 95 4.06 23.39 -14.93
N ASP A 96 4.87 24.08 -15.73
CA ASP A 96 5.97 24.91 -15.22
C ASP A 96 5.44 26.16 -14.51
N ASP A 97 4.44 26.82 -15.09
CA ASP A 97 3.79 27.98 -14.47
C ASP A 97 3.07 27.59 -13.18
N PHE A 98 2.36 26.46 -13.18
CA PHE A 98 1.70 25.92 -11.99
C PHE A 98 2.71 25.60 -10.88
N ALA A 99 3.81 24.92 -11.21
CA ALA A 99 4.84 24.56 -10.24
C ALA A 99 5.56 25.78 -9.65
N GLN A 100 5.77 26.85 -10.46
CA GLN A 100 6.32 28.12 -9.96
C GLN A 100 5.35 28.80 -8.97
N ALA A 101 4.06 28.84 -9.29
CA ALA A 101 3.05 29.34 -8.37
C ALA A 101 2.98 28.51 -7.08
N ALA A 102 3.10 27.18 -7.19
CA ALA A 102 3.11 26.28 -6.06
C ALA A 102 4.26 26.56 -5.07
N MET A 103 5.45 26.88 -5.55
CA MET A 103 6.59 27.21 -4.68
C MET A 103 6.31 28.43 -3.77
N LEU A 104 5.42 29.33 -4.19
CA LEU A 104 5.03 30.51 -3.41
C LEU A 104 3.87 30.24 -2.44
N ALA A 105 3.22 29.09 -2.55
CA ALA A 105 2.01 28.72 -1.83
C ALA A 105 2.30 27.81 -0.61
N LYS A 106 3.36 28.09 0.14
CA LYS A 106 3.81 27.25 1.27
C LYS A 106 2.73 27.09 2.33
N GLU A 107 1.98 28.13 2.64
CA GLU A 107 0.95 28.13 3.69
C GLU A 107 -0.26 27.23 3.34
N SER A 108 -0.44 26.89 2.06
CA SER A 108 -1.44 25.95 1.56
C SER A 108 -0.80 24.62 1.11
N GLU A 109 0.30 24.23 1.74
CA GLU A 109 1.04 23.00 1.42
C GLU A 109 1.44 22.90 -0.06
N TYR A 110 1.84 24.05 -0.63
CA TYR A 110 2.25 24.18 -2.04
C TYR A 110 1.13 23.89 -3.05
N ILE A 111 -0.12 24.18 -2.68
CA ILE A 111 -1.25 24.17 -3.60
C ILE A 111 -1.63 25.64 -3.88
N PRO A 112 -1.40 26.17 -5.10
CA PRO A 112 -1.76 27.53 -5.46
C PRO A 112 -3.27 27.75 -5.37
N ALA A 113 -3.66 28.97 -5.04
CA ALA A 113 -5.06 29.37 -5.14
C ALA A 113 -5.47 29.39 -6.62
N GLY A 114 -6.65 28.87 -6.95
CA GLY A 114 -7.16 28.82 -8.31
C GLY A 114 -7.99 27.56 -8.55
N ASP A 115 -8.21 27.27 -9.83
CA ASP A 115 -9.04 26.18 -10.28
C ASP A 115 -8.29 25.27 -11.28
N ASP A 116 -6.97 25.13 -11.11
CA ASP A 116 -6.09 24.38 -12.02
C ASP A 116 -5.99 22.89 -11.67
N THR A 117 -6.46 22.50 -10.48
CA THR A 117 -6.37 21.12 -9.99
C THR A 117 -7.71 20.40 -10.05
N ILE A 118 -7.67 19.10 -10.33
CA ILE A 118 -8.82 18.18 -10.20
C ILE A 118 -8.87 17.64 -8.78
N ALA A 119 -7.72 17.15 -8.27
CA ALA A 119 -7.60 16.54 -6.96
C ALA A 119 -6.17 16.69 -6.43
N TYR A 120 -6.02 16.67 -5.12
CA TYR A 120 -4.70 16.66 -4.48
C TYR A 120 -4.76 16.03 -3.09
N THR A 121 -3.66 15.43 -2.67
CA THR A 121 -3.44 14.97 -1.29
C THR A 121 -2.83 16.07 -0.44
N SER A 122 -2.89 15.90 0.87
CA SER A 122 -2.05 16.65 1.81
C SER A 122 -0.57 16.39 1.53
N MET A 123 0.29 17.28 2.02
CA MET A 123 1.74 17.05 2.01
C MET A 123 2.10 16.04 3.10
N ILE A 124 2.76 14.95 2.73
CA ILE A 124 3.18 13.88 3.64
C ILE A 124 4.69 13.77 3.74
N GLY A 125 5.20 13.32 4.88
CA GLY A 125 6.60 13.01 5.14
C GLY A 125 6.86 11.51 5.26
N GLY A 126 8.10 11.14 5.52
CA GLY A 126 8.53 9.74 5.64
C GLY A 126 7.69 8.94 6.63
N GLY A 127 7.18 7.79 6.19
CA GLY A 127 6.31 6.91 6.95
C GLY A 127 4.85 7.33 7.02
N GLU A 128 4.47 8.48 6.44
CA GLU A 128 3.09 8.97 6.41
C GLU A 128 2.37 8.53 5.13
N SER A 129 1.05 8.61 5.18
CA SER A 129 0.15 8.33 4.05
C SER A 129 -1.03 9.29 4.07
N ASP A 130 -1.58 9.59 2.90
CA ASP A 130 -2.84 10.31 2.74
C ASP A 130 -3.68 9.67 1.63
N GLN A 131 -5.00 9.71 1.80
CA GLN A 131 -5.94 9.09 0.86
C GLN A 131 -6.98 10.11 0.45
N ILE A 132 -7.26 10.14 -0.86
CA ILE A 132 -8.31 10.97 -1.45
C ILE A 132 -9.22 10.13 -2.35
N SER A 133 -10.45 10.62 -2.54
CA SER A 133 -11.39 10.09 -3.53
C SER A 133 -11.81 11.21 -4.46
N PHE A 134 -11.84 10.94 -5.76
CA PHE A 134 -12.22 11.92 -6.78
C PHE A 134 -12.77 11.22 -8.04
N THR A 135 -13.41 11.99 -8.90
CA THR A 135 -13.91 11.51 -10.20
C THR A 135 -13.35 12.40 -11.31
N VAL A 136 -13.06 11.81 -12.46
CA VAL A 136 -12.70 12.53 -13.69
C VAL A 136 -13.73 12.17 -14.76
N ASP A 137 -14.51 13.16 -15.17
CA ASP A 137 -15.69 12.95 -16.04
C ASP A 137 -15.35 13.01 -17.54
N GLU A 138 -14.16 13.44 -17.89
CA GLU A 138 -13.72 13.54 -19.29
C GLU A 138 -12.57 12.57 -19.57
N PRO A 139 -12.62 11.81 -20.67
CA PRO A 139 -11.49 10.97 -21.07
C PRO A 139 -10.32 11.83 -21.51
N GLY A 140 -9.08 11.37 -21.25
CA GLY A 140 -7.88 12.10 -21.64
C GLY A 140 -6.65 11.67 -20.88
N THR A 141 -5.54 12.35 -21.22
CA THR A 141 -4.29 12.20 -20.48
C THR A 141 -4.02 13.47 -19.71
N TYR A 142 -3.97 13.34 -18.41
CA TYR A 142 -3.75 14.41 -17.45
C TYR A 142 -2.36 14.30 -16.86
N VAL A 143 -1.82 15.40 -16.33
CA VAL A 143 -0.54 15.38 -15.63
C VAL A 143 -0.78 15.31 -14.14
N PHE A 144 -0.07 14.41 -13.46
CA PHE A 144 0.07 14.49 -12.00
C PHE A 144 1.51 14.79 -11.62
N LEU A 145 1.71 15.49 -10.49
CA LEU A 145 3.03 15.89 -10.02
C LEU A 145 3.07 16.02 -8.50
N CYS A 146 4.29 16.11 -7.95
CA CYS A 146 4.56 16.59 -6.60
C CYS A 146 4.90 18.08 -6.66
N THR A 147 4.26 18.89 -5.81
CA THR A 147 4.47 20.36 -5.79
C THR A 147 5.47 20.82 -4.75
N PHE A 148 6.07 19.93 -3.97
CA PHE A 148 7.16 20.31 -3.08
C PHE A 148 8.30 20.99 -3.87
N PRO A 149 8.90 22.09 -3.39
CA PRO A 149 9.88 22.86 -4.15
C PRO A 149 11.02 21.98 -4.72
N GLY A 150 11.21 22.06 -6.04
CA GLY A 150 12.26 21.33 -6.76
C GLY A 150 11.88 19.90 -7.19
N HIS A 151 10.74 19.35 -6.76
CA HIS A 151 10.39 17.95 -7.04
C HIS A 151 9.70 17.74 -8.39
N TYR A 152 8.89 18.67 -8.87
CA TYR A 152 7.99 18.49 -10.02
C TYR A 152 8.70 18.06 -11.32
N GLN A 153 9.98 18.38 -11.48
CA GLN A 153 10.72 18.04 -12.69
C GLN A 153 10.95 16.52 -12.85
N ILE A 154 11.04 15.80 -11.72
CA ILE A 154 11.29 14.37 -11.68
C ILE A 154 10.13 13.59 -11.07
N MET A 155 9.33 14.20 -10.17
CA MET A 155 8.17 13.61 -9.57
C MET A 155 6.89 14.03 -10.30
N ARG A 156 6.68 13.49 -11.49
CA ARG A 156 5.48 13.69 -12.30
C ARG A 156 5.19 12.48 -13.18
N GLY A 157 3.97 12.39 -13.66
CA GLY A 157 3.55 11.33 -14.56
C GLY A 157 2.24 11.64 -15.27
N GLU A 158 1.73 10.65 -15.96
CA GLU A 158 0.48 10.72 -16.72
C GLU A 158 -0.63 9.98 -15.98
N PHE A 159 -1.80 10.59 -15.90
CA PHE A 159 -3.03 9.98 -15.43
C PHE A 159 -3.97 9.83 -16.62
N ILE A 160 -4.15 8.58 -17.07
CA ILE A 160 -4.93 8.24 -18.26
C ILE A 160 -6.34 7.86 -17.83
N VAL A 161 -7.32 8.56 -18.37
CA VAL A 161 -8.74 8.30 -18.15
C VAL A 161 -9.36 7.77 -19.45
N GLU A 162 -9.87 6.54 -19.45
CA GLU A 162 -10.40 5.82 -20.62
C GLU A 162 -11.70 5.05 -20.34
#